data_6755a169cd16c834a47f11e6835126ad
#
_entry.id   6755a169cd16c834a47f11e6835126ad
#
_cell.length_a   1.000
_cell.length_b   1.000
_cell.length_c   1.000
_cell.angle_alpha   90.00
_cell.angle_beta   90.00
_cell.angle_gamma   90.00
#
_symmetry.space_group_name_H-M   'P 1'
#
loop_
_entity.id
_entity.type
_entity.pdbx_description
1 polymer ?
#
loop_
_entity_poly.entity_id
_entity_poly.type
_entity_poly.pdbx_seq_one_letter_code
_entity_poly.pdbx_strand_id
1 'polypeptide(L)'
;MTLHDHPPGRLRDWPHGPAHRLTTAGAYMITAGTYLKLPIFRTAENLTYLTNLLLELAETYSWRLEAWAVFPNHYHFLGESEKDGNLKDFIREFHSKSAMEINQLDGARGRKVWFQYWESQITFHRSFLARLNYIHQNPVRHRAAFSASAYPWCSAGWFERRAEQEFYRTVRSFPIDRLEIPDEFEVAITP
;
A
#
# COMPACT_ATOMS: atom_id res chain seq x y z
N MET A 1 1.38 -17.77 15.69
CA MET A 1 1.73 -16.40 16.06
C MET A 1 0.44 -15.60 16.03
N THR A 2 -0.04 -15.20 17.17
CA THR A 2 -1.38 -14.62 17.33
C THR A 2 -1.37 -13.14 16.92
N LEU A 3 -2.46 -12.68 16.31
CA LEU A 3 -2.76 -11.31 15.82
C LEU A 3 -2.56 -10.16 16.85
N HIS A 4 -1.97 -10.42 18.04
CA HIS A 4 -2.04 -9.51 19.19
C HIS A 4 -0.70 -8.97 19.70
N ASP A 5 0.42 -9.18 18.99
CA ASP A 5 1.75 -8.79 19.53
C ASP A 5 2.16 -7.33 19.25
N HIS A 6 1.28 -6.51 18.62
CA HIS A 6 1.57 -5.09 18.48
C HIS A 6 0.57 -4.25 19.27
N PRO A 7 1.02 -3.31 20.09
CA PRO A 7 0.11 -2.41 20.78
C PRO A 7 -0.76 -1.67 19.75
N PRO A 8 -2.08 -1.53 20.01
CA PRO A 8 -2.97 -0.81 19.13
C PRO A 8 -2.43 0.60 18.86
N GLY A 9 -2.41 1.01 17.61
CA GLY A 9 -1.97 2.33 17.19
C GLY A 9 -0.52 2.47 16.73
N ARG A 10 0.32 1.43 16.83
CA ARG A 10 1.70 1.47 16.33
C ARG A 10 1.82 0.78 14.97
N LEU A 11 2.45 1.45 14.01
CA LEU A 11 2.79 0.85 12.73
C LEU A 11 3.86 -0.23 12.89
N ARG A 12 3.70 -1.35 12.16
CA ARG A 12 4.72 -2.39 12.04
C ARG A 12 5.94 -1.84 11.32
N ASP A 13 7.12 -2.32 11.74
CA ASP A 13 8.33 -2.19 10.92
C ASP A 13 8.32 -3.26 9.82
N TRP A 14 8.78 -2.90 8.63
CA TRP A 14 8.90 -3.84 7.52
C TRP A 14 10.28 -4.49 7.53
N PRO A 15 10.39 -5.83 7.63
CA PRO A 15 11.67 -6.50 7.89
C PRO A 15 12.61 -6.50 6.69
N HIS A 16 12.08 -6.35 5.48
CA HIS A 16 12.88 -6.41 4.25
C HIS A 16 13.58 -5.09 3.95
N GLY A 17 14.73 -5.15 3.28
CA GLY A 17 15.37 -3.99 2.65
C GLY A 17 14.75 -3.70 1.29
N PRO A 18 14.81 -2.43 0.80
CA PRO A 18 14.35 -2.09 -0.54
C PRO A 18 15.14 -2.84 -1.62
N ALA A 19 14.44 -3.42 -2.60
CA ALA A 19 15.08 -4.08 -3.71
C ALA A 19 15.55 -3.07 -4.77
N HIS A 20 16.81 -3.21 -5.18
CA HIS A 20 17.42 -2.36 -6.21
C HIS A 20 17.07 -2.78 -7.63
N ARG A 21 16.59 -4.00 -7.82
CA ARG A 21 16.29 -4.59 -9.12
C ARG A 21 15.04 -5.43 -9.06
N LEU A 22 14.31 -5.42 -10.16
CA LEU A 22 13.29 -6.42 -10.44
C LEU A 22 13.96 -7.78 -10.57
N THR A 23 13.67 -8.70 -9.65
CA THR A 23 14.42 -9.97 -9.56
C THR A 23 13.78 -11.10 -10.33
N THR A 24 12.46 -11.08 -10.53
CA THR A 24 11.75 -12.17 -11.20
C THR A 24 10.49 -11.69 -11.92
N ALA A 25 9.85 -12.60 -12.65
CA ALA A 25 8.61 -12.36 -13.40
C ALA A 25 7.34 -12.16 -12.53
N GLY A 26 7.49 -11.90 -11.24
CA GLY A 26 6.39 -11.86 -10.28
C GLY A 26 6.13 -10.51 -9.61
N ALA A 27 6.58 -9.39 -10.17
CA ALA A 27 6.27 -8.08 -9.61
C ALA A 27 4.94 -7.55 -10.11
N TYR A 28 4.14 -7.06 -9.18
CA TYR A 28 2.83 -6.49 -9.45
C TYR A 28 2.62 -5.18 -8.71
N MET A 29 1.97 -4.24 -9.37
CA MET A 29 1.36 -3.10 -8.71
C MET A 29 -0.13 -3.35 -8.57
N ILE A 30 -0.63 -3.17 -7.36
CA ILE A 30 -2.04 -3.32 -7.01
C ILE A 30 -2.61 -1.97 -6.59
N THR A 31 -3.79 -1.67 -7.09
CA THR A 31 -4.61 -0.52 -6.67
C THR A 31 -6.00 -1.02 -6.33
N ALA A 32 -6.53 -0.64 -5.19
CA ALA A 32 -7.92 -0.91 -4.85
C ALA A 32 -8.58 0.28 -4.15
N GLY A 33 -9.83 0.51 -4.48
CA GLY A 33 -10.63 1.56 -3.88
C GLY A 33 -11.80 1.02 -3.07
N THR A 34 -12.26 1.81 -2.13
CA THR A 34 -13.51 1.56 -1.41
C THR A 34 -14.72 1.73 -2.32
N TYR A 35 -15.83 1.10 -1.93
CA TYR A 35 -17.08 1.25 -2.67
C TYR A 35 -17.53 2.72 -2.72
N LEU A 36 -17.86 3.19 -3.90
CA LEU A 36 -18.18 4.60 -4.20
C LEU A 36 -17.08 5.60 -3.82
N LYS A 37 -15.83 5.16 -3.71
CA LYS A 37 -14.68 5.98 -3.30
C LYS A 37 -14.88 6.68 -1.94
N LEU A 38 -15.74 6.13 -1.07
CA LEU A 38 -16.05 6.72 0.23
C LEU A 38 -14.83 6.61 1.17
N PRO A 39 -14.52 7.65 1.96
CA PRO A 39 -13.43 7.61 2.93
C PRO A 39 -13.82 6.80 4.17
N ILE A 40 -13.81 5.47 4.07
CA ILE A 40 -14.27 4.57 5.12
C ILE A 40 -13.25 4.47 6.27
N PHE A 41 -11.95 4.40 5.95
CA PHE A 41 -10.88 4.31 6.94
C PHE A 41 -10.38 5.71 7.34
N ARG A 42 -11.17 6.45 8.14
CA ARG A 42 -10.98 7.90 8.36
C ARG A 42 -9.99 8.23 9.46
N THR A 43 -9.86 7.37 10.48
CA THR A 43 -9.04 7.67 11.65
C THR A 43 -7.62 7.13 11.51
N ALA A 44 -6.69 7.69 12.26
CA ALA A 44 -5.31 7.22 12.32
C ALA A 44 -5.23 5.75 12.75
N GLU A 45 -6.08 5.33 13.67
CA GLU A 45 -6.17 3.95 14.14
C GLU A 45 -6.59 3.01 13.02
N ASN A 46 -7.61 3.39 12.23
CA ASN A 46 -8.11 2.59 11.11
C ASN A 46 -7.07 2.46 9.99
N LEU A 47 -6.35 3.53 9.67
CA LEU A 47 -5.26 3.50 8.69
C LEU A 47 -4.07 2.68 9.18
N THR A 48 -3.75 2.77 10.48
CA THR A 48 -2.70 1.97 11.11
C THR A 48 -3.06 0.48 11.09
N TYR A 49 -4.29 0.14 11.47
CA TYR A 49 -4.80 -1.22 11.38
C TYR A 49 -4.72 -1.76 9.94
N LEU A 50 -5.23 -1.00 8.98
CA LEU A 50 -5.23 -1.40 7.57
C LEU A 50 -3.82 -1.61 7.02
N THR A 51 -2.88 -0.72 7.37
CA THR A 51 -1.48 -0.85 6.96
C THR A 51 -0.81 -2.07 7.61
N ASN A 52 -1.01 -2.29 8.92
CA ASN A 52 -0.45 -3.43 9.62
C ASN A 52 -0.99 -4.76 9.09
N LEU A 53 -2.29 -4.82 8.79
CA LEU A 53 -2.92 -6.00 8.19
C LEU A 53 -2.36 -6.29 6.78
N LEU A 54 -2.11 -5.24 5.97
CA LEU A 54 -1.47 -5.39 4.67
C LEU A 54 -0.08 -6.03 4.79
N LEU A 55 0.75 -5.52 5.71
CA LEU A 55 2.11 -6.01 5.93
C LEU A 55 2.12 -7.45 6.48
N GLU A 56 1.23 -7.76 7.43
CA GLU A 56 1.08 -9.10 8.00
C GLU A 56 0.69 -10.14 6.95
N LEU A 57 -0.32 -9.83 6.15
CA LEU A 57 -0.77 -10.73 5.12
C LEU A 57 0.23 -10.86 3.97
N ALA A 58 0.98 -9.81 3.65
CA ALA A 58 2.09 -9.90 2.71
C ALA A 58 3.12 -10.94 3.17
N GLU A 59 3.52 -10.93 4.45
CA GLU A 59 4.40 -11.96 5.01
C GLU A 59 3.75 -13.36 4.95
N THR A 60 2.48 -13.47 5.33
CA THR A 60 1.73 -14.73 5.34
C THR A 60 1.67 -15.39 3.96
N TYR A 61 1.48 -14.57 2.92
CA TYR A 61 1.39 -15.02 1.53
C TYR A 61 2.73 -15.00 0.79
N SER A 62 3.85 -14.79 1.49
CA SER A 62 5.21 -14.71 0.93
C SER A 62 5.35 -13.63 -0.15
N TRP A 63 4.68 -12.49 0.06
CA TRP A 63 4.86 -11.29 -0.75
C TRP A 63 5.87 -10.35 -0.10
N ARG A 64 6.89 -9.96 -0.87
CA ARG A 64 7.81 -8.90 -0.48
C ARG A 64 7.31 -7.57 -1.03
N LEU A 65 6.81 -6.70 -0.16
CA LEU A 65 6.38 -5.38 -0.57
C LEU A 65 7.59 -4.45 -0.74
N GLU A 66 7.62 -3.75 -1.86
CA GLU A 66 8.65 -2.77 -2.21
C GLU A 66 8.18 -1.34 -1.99
N ALA A 67 6.87 -1.11 -2.13
CA ALA A 67 6.23 0.15 -1.78
C ALA A 67 4.76 -0.07 -1.43
N TRP A 68 4.24 0.79 -0.56
CA TRP A 68 2.80 0.89 -0.26
C TRP A 68 2.42 2.31 0.09
N ALA A 69 1.15 2.64 -0.13
CA ALA A 69 0.48 3.84 0.37
C ALA A 69 -0.98 3.50 0.64
N VAL A 70 -1.44 3.77 1.86
CA VAL A 70 -2.78 3.45 2.34
C VAL A 70 -3.50 4.74 2.69
N PHE A 71 -4.69 4.94 2.11
CA PHE A 71 -5.51 6.13 2.27
C PHE A 71 -6.91 5.78 2.81
N PRO A 72 -7.70 6.78 3.23
CA PRO A 72 -9.05 6.53 3.75
C PRO A 72 -10.00 5.81 2.79
N ASN A 73 -9.77 5.90 1.48
CA ASN A 73 -10.66 5.39 0.45
C ASN A 73 -9.99 4.51 -0.62
N HIS A 74 -8.68 4.30 -0.55
CA HIS A 74 -7.95 3.44 -1.48
C HIS A 74 -6.59 3.06 -0.92
N TYR A 75 -5.93 2.13 -1.60
CA TYR A 75 -4.52 1.83 -1.36
C TYR A 75 -3.81 1.47 -2.66
N HIS A 76 -2.49 1.62 -2.63
CA HIS A 76 -1.57 1.09 -3.62
C HIS A 76 -0.51 0.25 -2.92
N PHE A 77 -0.08 -0.82 -3.56
CA PHE A 77 1.19 -1.44 -3.22
C PHE A 77 1.89 -1.99 -4.45
N LEU A 78 3.21 -2.07 -4.36
CA LEU A 78 4.11 -2.71 -5.29
C LEU A 78 4.80 -3.84 -4.54
N GLY A 79 4.74 -5.05 -5.06
CA GLY A 79 5.35 -6.20 -4.42
C GLY A 79 5.71 -7.31 -5.39
N GLU A 80 6.56 -8.21 -4.93
CA GLU A 80 7.01 -9.41 -5.63
C GLU A 80 6.66 -10.65 -4.82
N SER A 81 6.35 -11.74 -5.50
CA SER A 81 6.24 -13.06 -4.88
C SER A 81 7.17 -14.04 -5.59
N GLU A 82 7.98 -14.76 -4.82
CA GLU A 82 8.90 -15.80 -5.34
C GLU A 82 8.20 -17.09 -5.76
N LYS A 83 7.02 -17.31 -5.22
CA LYS A 83 6.15 -18.45 -5.57
C LYS A 83 4.99 -17.89 -6.36
N ASP A 84 4.33 -18.70 -7.18
CA ASP A 84 3.07 -18.34 -7.83
C ASP A 84 2.04 -17.89 -6.77
N GLY A 85 2.48 -16.88 -6.03
CA GLY A 85 1.88 -16.36 -4.83
C GLY A 85 0.48 -15.97 -5.13
N ASN A 86 -0.41 -16.55 -4.41
CA ASN A 86 -1.84 -16.47 -4.55
C ASN A 86 -2.33 -15.03 -4.28
N LEU A 87 -2.02 -14.10 -5.19
CA LEU A 87 -2.44 -12.70 -5.11
C LEU A 87 -3.94 -12.59 -4.83
N LYS A 88 -4.73 -13.41 -5.52
CA LYS A 88 -6.18 -13.42 -5.37
C LYS A 88 -6.60 -13.75 -3.94
N ASP A 89 -5.98 -14.74 -3.31
CA ASP A 89 -6.30 -15.12 -1.94
C ASP A 89 -5.78 -14.09 -0.95
N PHE A 90 -4.60 -13.54 -1.18
CA PHE A 90 -4.06 -12.44 -0.39
C PHE A 90 -5.03 -11.24 -0.37
N ILE A 91 -5.44 -10.75 -1.55
CA ILE A 91 -6.36 -9.60 -1.64
C ILE A 91 -7.73 -9.93 -1.06
N ARG A 92 -8.25 -11.13 -1.31
CA ARG A 92 -9.54 -11.57 -0.75
C ARG A 92 -9.52 -11.55 0.78
N GLU A 93 -8.46 -12.09 1.39
CA GLU A 93 -8.35 -12.13 2.85
C GLU A 93 -8.16 -10.72 3.42
N PHE A 94 -7.31 -9.89 2.80
CA PHE A 94 -7.10 -8.50 3.18
C PHE A 94 -8.41 -7.69 3.15
N HIS A 95 -9.17 -7.80 2.05
CA HIS A 95 -10.46 -7.12 1.92
C HIS A 95 -11.51 -7.67 2.89
N SER A 96 -11.54 -8.97 3.11
CA SER A 96 -12.51 -9.58 4.03
C SER A 96 -12.27 -9.16 5.48
N LYS A 97 -11.03 -9.31 5.98
CA LYS A 97 -10.68 -8.95 7.36
C LYS A 97 -10.86 -7.46 7.63
N SER A 98 -10.35 -6.61 6.74
CA SER A 98 -10.48 -5.15 6.90
C SER A 98 -11.94 -4.67 6.83
N ALA A 99 -12.76 -5.28 5.96
CA ALA A 99 -14.18 -4.94 5.87
C ALA A 99 -14.96 -5.39 7.12
N MET A 100 -14.65 -6.57 7.66
CA MET A 100 -15.29 -7.04 8.90
C MET A 100 -14.98 -6.11 10.06
N GLU A 101 -13.71 -5.77 10.27
CA GLU A 101 -13.26 -4.93 11.36
C GLU A 101 -13.90 -3.53 11.30
N ILE A 102 -13.77 -2.84 10.16
CA ILE A 102 -14.31 -1.48 10.05
C ILE A 102 -15.83 -1.44 10.13
N ASN A 103 -16.52 -2.47 9.66
CA ASN A 103 -17.98 -2.57 9.78
C ASN A 103 -18.42 -2.83 11.22
N GLN A 104 -17.63 -3.59 11.99
CA GLN A 104 -17.88 -3.81 13.40
C GLN A 104 -17.67 -2.52 14.20
N LEU A 105 -16.56 -1.80 13.96
CA LEU A 105 -16.25 -0.52 14.61
C LEU A 105 -17.32 0.55 14.34
N ASP A 106 -17.78 0.62 13.09
CA ASP A 106 -18.81 1.61 12.68
C ASP A 106 -20.24 1.16 12.99
N GLY A 107 -20.48 -0.04 13.52
CA GLY A 107 -21.83 -0.60 13.68
C GLY A 107 -22.59 -0.78 12.35
N ALA A 108 -21.89 -0.87 11.23
CA ALA A 108 -22.42 -0.87 9.86
C ALA A 108 -22.41 -2.29 9.25
N ARG A 109 -23.03 -3.23 9.94
CA ARG A 109 -23.04 -4.66 9.54
C ARG A 109 -23.57 -4.83 8.11
N GLY A 110 -22.82 -5.57 7.28
CA GLY A 110 -23.20 -5.86 5.89
C GLY A 110 -22.91 -4.74 4.90
N ARG A 111 -22.33 -3.60 5.33
CA ARG A 111 -21.89 -2.54 4.40
C ARG A 111 -20.81 -3.08 3.47
N LYS A 112 -20.96 -2.82 2.17
CA LYS A 112 -19.91 -3.07 1.17
C LYS A 112 -18.79 -2.05 1.38
N VAL A 113 -17.57 -2.54 1.66
CA VAL A 113 -16.39 -1.69 1.93
C VAL A 113 -15.55 -1.52 0.67
N TRP A 114 -15.13 -2.62 0.08
CA TRP A 114 -14.28 -2.61 -1.11
C TRP A 114 -15.09 -2.71 -2.39
N PHE A 115 -14.59 -2.07 -3.47
CA PHE A 115 -15.16 -2.21 -4.81
C PHE A 115 -14.45 -3.36 -5.53
N GLN A 116 -13.45 -3.07 -6.31
CA GLN A 116 -12.60 -4.02 -7.01
C GLN A 116 -11.15 -3.56 -6.91
N TYR A 117 -10.23 -4.44 -7.22
CA TYR A 117 -8.83 -4.08 -7.37
C TYR A 117 -8.39 -4.21 -8.84
N TRP A 118 -7.35 -3.48 -9.18
CA TRP A 118 -6.65 -3.55 -10.45
C TRP A 118 -5.24 -4.03 -10.19
N GLU A 119 -4.77 -4.94 -11.02
CA GLU A 119 -3.42 -5.46 -10.98
C GLU A 119 -2.69 -5.14 -12.28
N SER A 120 -1.41 -4.80 -12.18
CA SER A 120 -0.52 -4.58 -13.32
C SER A 120 0.75 -5.35 -13.10
N GLN A 121 1.01 -6.35 -13.93
CA GLN A 121 2.28 -7.05 -13.93
C GLN A 121 3.38 -6.15 -14.45
N ILE A 122 4.53 -6.19 -13.80
CA ILE A 122 5.68 -5.35 -14.13
C ILE A 122 6.78 -6.22 -14.70
N THR A 123 7.13 -5.99 -15.96
CA THR A 123 8.12 -6.77 -16.70
C THR A 123 9.40 -5.99 -16.98
N PHE A 124 9.38 -4.66 -16.84
CA PHE A 124 10.52 -3.80 -17.13
C PHE A 124 10.99 -3.05 -15.89
N HIS A 125 12.30 -3.06 -15.66
CA HIS A 125 12.91 -2.38 -14.53
C HIS A 125 12.58 -0.87 -14.45
N ARG A 126 12.57 -0.17 -15.57
CA ARG A 126 12.19 1.25 -15.61
C ARG A 126 10.74 1.47 -15.16
N SER A 127 9.85 0.54 -15.53
CA SER A 127 8.44 0.55 -15.12
C SER A 127 8.30 0.30 -13.61
N PHE A 128 9.16 -0.56 -13.06
CA PHE A 128 9.23 -0.81 -11.62
C PHE A 128 9.65 0.46 -10.86
N LEU A 129 10.75 1.12 -11.26
CA LEU A 129 11.24 2.34 -10.60
C LEU A 129 10.22 3.50 -10.69
N ALA A 130 9.56 3.64 -11.83
CA ALA A 130 8.52 4.65 -12.00
C ALA A 130 7.32 4.42 -11.06
N ARG A 131 6.86 3.17 -10.89
CA ARG A 131 5.77 2.82 -9.97
C ARG A 131 6.16 2.93 -8.50
N LEU A 132 7.40 2.57 -8.18
CA LEU A 132 7.97 2.78 -6.85
C LEU A 132 7.90 4.28 -6.46
N ASN A 133 8.41 5.16 -7.35
CA ASN A 133 8.32 6.59 -7.15
C ASN A 133 6.87 7.09 -7.09
N TYR A 134 6.01 6.58 -7.97
CA TYR A 134 4.59 6.94 -7.99
C TYR A 134 3.92 6.70 -6.65
N ILE A 135 4.07 5.49 -6.07
CA ILE A 135 3.48 5.15 -4.77
C ILE A 135 4.02 6.06 -3.67
N HIS A 136 5.34 6.32 -3.68
CA HIS A 136 5.94 7.22 -2.69
C HIS A 136 5.47 8.68 -2.83
N GLN A 137 5.18 9.16 -4.05
CA GLN A 137 4.70 10.53 -4.25
C GLN A 137 3.17 10.68 -4.03
N ASN A 138 2.45 9.58 -3.90
CA ASN A 138 0.98 9.59 -3.75
C ASN A 138 0.49 10.46 -2.59
N PRO A 139 1.08 10.43 -1.37
CA PRO A 139 0.62 11.29 -0.29
C PRO A 139 0.66 12.78 -0.62
N VAL A 140 1.67 13.23 -1.35
CA VAL A 140 1.78 14.63 -1.78
C VAL A 140 0.80 14.94 -2.92
N ARG A 141 0.65 14.04 -3.88
CA ARG A 141 -0.31 14.17 -4.99
C ARG A 141 -1.75 14.28 -4.51
N HIS A 142 -2.12 13.47 -3.53
CA HIS A 142 -3.43 13.53 -2.87
C HIS A 142 -3.55 14.60 -1.79
N ARG A 143 -2.52 15.43 -1.60
CA ARG A 143 -2.48 16.48 -0.56
C ARG A 143 -2.68 15.93 0.86
N ALA A 144 -2.36 14.64 1.06
CA ALA A 144 -2.45 13.98 2.36
C ALA A 144 -1.29 14.36 3.31
N ALA A 145 -0.18 14.84 2.74
CA ALA A 145 0.96 15.35 3.49
C ALA A 145 1.77 16.35 2.65
N PHE A 146 2.52 17.23 3.31
CA PHE A 146 3.43 18.17 2.64
C PHE A 146 4.68 17.48 2.08
N SER A 147 5.11 16.38 2.68
CA SER A 147 6.19 15.55 2.17
C SER A 147 5.78 14.07 2.21
N ALA A 148 6.30 13.29 1.27
CA ALA A 148 5.99 11.88 1.16
C ALA A 148 6.35 11.09 2.43
N SER A 149 7.51 11.38 3.02
CA SER A 149 8.01 10.70 4.23
C SER A 149 7.27 11.09 5.51
N ALA A 150 6.50 12.19 5.49
CA ALA A 150 5.69 12.63 6.63
C ALA A 150 4.35 11.89 6.75
N TYR A 151 3.94 11.14 5.72
CA TYR A 151 2.69 10.36 5.75
C TYR A 151 2.94 8.96 6.31
N PRO A 152 2.48 8.64 7.54
CA PRO A 152 2.88 7.42 8.25
C PRO A 152 2.49 6.11 7.56
N TRP A 153 1.39 6.13 6.81
CA TRP A 153 0.81 4.95 6.13
C TRP A 153 1.33 4.77 4.70
N CYS A 154 2.48 5.39 4.39
CA CYS A 154 3.22 5.21 3.15
C CYS A 154 4.65 4.74 3.45
N SER A 155 5.15 3.84 2.61
CA SER A 155 6.51 3.32 2.69
C SER A 155 7.60 4.36 2.39
N ALA A 156 7.25 5.58 1.94
CA ALA A 156 8.22 6.61 1.57
C ALA A 156 9.22 6.94 2.70
N GLY A 157 8.75 7.06 3.94
CA GLY A 157 9.62 7.29 5.10
C GLY A 157 10.51 6.09 5.44
N TRP A 158 10.00 4.87 5.31
CA TRP A 158 10.79 3.65 5.45
C TRP A 158 11.86 3.57 4.35
N PHE A 159 11.50 3.83 3.09
CA PHE A 159 12.40 3.81 1.95
C PHE A 159 13.53 4.84 2.11
N GLU A 160 13.21 6.07 2.51
CA GLU A 160 14.19 7.13 2.76
C GLU A 160 15.24 6.74 3.82
N ARG A 161 14.83 5.99 4.86
CA ARG A 161 15.74 5.53 5.93
C ARG A 161 16.54 4.28 5.59
N ARG A 162 16.04 3.41 4.69
CA ARG A 162 16.60 2.07 4.43
C ARG A 162 17.30 1.94 3.08
N ALA A 163 16.92 2.75 2.09
CA ALA A 163 17.54 2.69 0.78
C ALA A 163 18.94 3.32 0.77
N GLU A 164 19.83 2.75 -0.03
CA GLU A 164 21.08 3.43 -0.36
C GLU A 164 20.80 4.79 -1.02
N GLN A 165 21.59 5.81 -0.69
CA GLN A 165 21.31 7.18 -1.09
C GLN A 165 21.27 7.38 -2.61
N GLU A 166 22.12 6.67 -3.35
CA GLU A 166 22.12 6.72 -4.80
C GLU A 166 20.86 6.12 -5.40
N PHE A 167 20.43 4.97 -4.87
CA PHE A 167 19.18 4.32 -5.28
C PHE A 167 17.95 5.20 -4.94
N TYR A 168 17.91 5.78 -3.75
CA TYR A 168 16.86 6.72 -3.36
C TYR A 168 16.76 7.90 -4.34
N ARG A 169 17.88 8.52 -4.71
CA ARG A 169 17.91 9.61 -5.69
C ARG A 169 17.45 9.16 -7.07
N THR A 170 17.90 7.98 -7.49
CA THR A 170 17.51 7.39 -8.78
C THR A 170 16.00 7.20 -8.84
N VAL A 171 15.40 6.57 -7.83
CA VAL A 171 13.94 6.34 -7.78
C VAL A 171 13.19 7.67 -7.84
N ARG A 172 13.58 8.65 -7.03
CA ARG A 172 12.93 9.97 -7.00
C ARG A 172 13.01 10.76 -8.30
N SER A 173 14.00 10.50 -9.12
CA SER A 173 14.16 11.17 -10.42
C SER A 173 13.30 10.54 -11.53
N PHE A 174 12.70 9.36 -11.29
CA PHE A 174 11.91 8.70 -12.33
C PHE A 174 10.60 9.45 -12.62
N PRO A 175 10.30 9.75 -13.90
CA PRO A 175 9.06 10.42 -14.28
C PRO A 175 7.86 9.49 -14.01
N ILE A 176 6.80 10.06 -13.47
CA ILE A 176 5.55 9.36 -13.12
C ILE A 176 4.36 9.80 -13.98
N ASP A 177 4.52 10.85 -14.76
CA ASP A 177 3.42 11.51 -15.50
C ASP A 177 2.83 10.67 -16.64
N ARG A 178 3.54 9.61 -17.06
CA ARG A 178 3.13 8.72 -18.14
C ARG A 178 2.58 7.37 -17.65
N LEU A 179 2.37 7.24 -16.34
CA LEU A 179 1.83 6.02 -15.78
C LEU A 179 0.29 6.05 -15.87
N GLU A 180 -0.27 5.11 -16.60
CA GLU A 180 -1.71 4.87 -16.62
C GLU A 180 -2.08 3.99 -15.41
N ILE A 181 -2.37 4.63 -14.28
CA ILE A 181 -2.78 3.98 -13.04
C ILE A 181 -4.18 4.48 -12.69
N PRO A 182 -5.13 3.60 -12.38
CA PRO A 182 -6.44 4.00 -11.88
C PRO A 182 -6.30 4.68 -10.51
N ASP A 183 -6.25 6.01 -10.48
CA ASP A 183 -6.01 6.82 -9.28
C ASP A 183 -6.86 8.10 -9.28
N GLU A 184 -8.12 7.95 -9.64
CA GLU A 184 -9.09 9.03 -9.58
C GLU A 184 -9.76 9.11 -8.21
N PHE A 185 -8.95 9.11 -7.14
CA PHE A 185 -9.44 9.18 -5.77
C PHE A 185 -9.19 10.58 -5.17
N GLU A 186 -10.23 11.19 -4.66
CA GLU A 186 -10.10 12.38 -3.83
C GLU A 186 -9.90 11.95 -2.37
N VAL A 187 -8.79 12.35 -1.76
CA VAL A 187 -8.52 12.07 -0.35
C VAL A 187 -8.96 13.28 0.47
N ALA A 188 -10.14 13.19 1.07
CA ALA A 188 -10.54 14.14 2.07
C ALA A 188 -9.80 13.86 3.37
N ILE A 189 -8.85 14.71 3.74
CA ILE A 189 -8.26 14.70 5.08
C ILE A 189 -9.16 15.58 5.94
N THR A 190 -9.79 14.96 6.92
CA THR A 190 -10.37 15.72 8.03
C THR A 190 -9.23 16.08 8.97
N PRO A 191 -9.00 17.37 9.25
CA PRO A 191 -7.93 17.83 10.12
C PRO A 191 -8.06 17.30 11.54
#